data_0ef12b6e20a998a18bae715e9dada371
#
_entry.id   0ef12b6e20a998a18bae715e9dada371
#
_cell.length_a   1.000
_cell.length_b   1.000
_cell.length_c   1.000
_cell.angle_alpha   90.00
_cell.angle_beta   90.00
_cell.angle_gamma   90.00
#
_symmetry.space_group_name_H-M   'P 1'
#
loop_
_entity.id
_entity.type
_entity.pdbx_description
1 polymer ?
#
loop_
_entity_poly.entity_id
_entity_poly.type
_entity_poly.pdbx_seq_one_letter_code
_entity_poly.pdbx_strand_id
1 'polypeptide(L)'
;MEGKSCLGNFFEKAKPYIAMISLQFGYAGMNIITKVSLNSGMSHYVLVVYRHAFATAVIAPFALVLERKVRPKITFPIFMQLFVLGLLGPVIDQNFYYAGLKYTSPTFSCAMSNMLPAMTFVMAVLCRMEKLDMKKVRCQAKVVGTIVTVGGAMLMTVYKGHVINMVWSNFVHPRKSYVPADTPEVTDKDWAKGSILLIIATLAWASFFILQAITLRKYTAHLSLTALVCFMGTLQSIAVTFVMEHKSSAWTIGWDTNLLAAAYAGIVSSSIAYYVQGLVMKKRGPVFVTAFSPLMMIIVAIMGSFILAEKIYVGGVLGAVLIVIGLYSVLWGKYKEYKEKEAEEIPEPVKLGITGNNKTMMIEDIEANNVEIYKNETNKVMSVPAIAISAPMPQPPMIAMKAPKP
;
A
#
# COMPACT_ATOMS: atom_id res chain seq x y z
N MET A 1 -1.97 -35.54 -9.63
CA MET A 1 -1.07 -34.41 -9.34
C MET A 1 -1.63 -33.05 -9.79
N GLU A 2 -2.80 -33.00 -10.40
CA GLU A 2 -3.46 -31.79 -10.95
C GLU A 2 -4.06 -30.82 -9.91
N GLY A 3 -4.41 -31.31 -8.71
CA GLY A 3 -5.03 -30.45 -7.69
C GLY A 3 -4.12 -29.37 -7.08
N LYS A 4 -2.81 -29.57 -7.06
CA LYS A 4 -1.85 -28.58 -6.55
C LYS A 4 -1.62 -27.39 -7.49
N SER A 5 -1.81 -27.57 -8.77
CA SER A 5 -1.66 -26.50 -9.78
C SER A 5 -2.81 -25.48 -9.73
N CYS A 6 -4.05 -25.93 -9.56
CA CYS A 6 -5.23 -25.05 -9.55
C CYS A 6 -5.27 -24.19 -8.26
N LEU A 7 -4.99 -24.79 -7.10
CA LEU A 7 -4.94 -24.10 -5.82
C LEU A 7 -3.77 -23.08 -5.76
N GLY A 8 -2.60 -23.45 -6.29
CA GLY A 8 -1.45 -22.56 -6.40
C GLY A 8 -1.75 -21.34 -7.27
N ASN A 9 -2.37 -21.52 -8.44
CA ASN A 9 -2.79 -20.42 -9.31
C ASN A 9 -3.85 -19.53 -8.67
N PHE A 10 -4.78 -20.09 -7.89
CA PHE A 10 -5.75 -19.32 -7.14
C PHE A 10 -5.08 -18.42 -6.08
N PHE A 11 -4.16 -18.99 -5.30
CA PHE A 11 -3.40 -18.22 -4.29
C PHE A 11 -2.56 -17.11 -4.91
N GLU A 12 -1.88 -17.34 -6.03
CA GLU A 12 -1.11 -16.29 -6.71
C GLU A 12 -2.01 -15.13 -7.20
N LYS A 13 -3.21 -15.44 -7.71
CA LYS A 13 -4.17 -14.43 -8.13
C LYS A 13 -4.80 -13.68 -6.95
N ALA A 14 -4.99 -14.34 -5.80
CA ALA A 14 -5.57 -13.74 -4.59
C ALA A 14 -4.55 -12.91 -3.77
N LYS A 15 -3.26 -13.20 -3.84
CA LYS A 15 -2.19 -12.50 -3.08
C LYS A 15 -2.33 -10.96 -3.06
N PRO A 16 -2.49 -10.26 -4.19
CA PRO A 16 -2.57 -8.79 -4.16
C PRO A 16 -3.81 -8.27 -3.43
N TYR A 17 -4.94 -8.99 -3.48
CA TYR A 17 -6.16 -8.62 -2.77
C TYR A 17 -6.02 -8.82 -1.27
N ILE A 18 -5.52 -10.00 -0.86
CA ILE A 18 -5.27 -10.33 0.55
C ILE A 18 -4.26 -9.33 1.14
N ALA A 19 -3.17 -9.06 0.43
CA ALA A 19 -2.17 -8.09 0.86
C ALA A 19 -2.79 -6.70 1.09
N MET A 20 -3.59 -6.19 0.15
CA MET A 20 -4.22 -4.88 0.29
C MET A 20 -5.24 -4.84 1.44
N ILE A 21 -6.05 -5.88 1.62
CA ILE A 21 -6.99 -5.98 2.75
C ILE A 21 -6.22 -5.98 4.08
N SER A 22 -5.17 -6.80 4.20
CA SER A 22 -4.34 -6.86 5.41
C SER A 22 -3.69 -5.50 5.74
N LEU A 23 -3.26 -4.74 4.72
CA LEU A 23 -2.74 -3.39 4.93
C LEU A 23 -3.80 -2.44 5.49
N GLN A 24 -5.08 -2.57 5.09
CA GLN A 24 -6.13 -1.71 5.65
C GLN A 24 -6.35 -1.97 7.14
N PHE A 25 -6.22 -3.22 7.60
CA PHE A 25 -6.22 -3.53 9.04
C PHE A 25 -5.01 -2.89 9.75
N GLY A 26 -3.83 -2.94 9.15
CA GLY A 26 -2.64 -2.26 9.67
C GLY A 26 -2.82 -0.75 9.79
N TYR A 27 -3.38 -0.11 8.77
CA TYR A 27 -3.68 1.33 8.79
C TYR A 27 -4.79 1.68 9.80
N ALA A 28 -5.80 0.84 9.94
CA ALA A 28 -6.85 1.03 10.94
C ALA A 28 -6.30 0.98 12.37
N GLY A 29 -5.47 -0.01 12.68
CA GLY A 29 -4.77 -0.09 13.97
C GLY A 29 -3.90 1.14 14.21
N MET A 30 -3.14 1.59 13.22
CA MET A 30 -2.34 2.82 13.30
C MET A 30 -3.22 4.03 13.65
N ASN A 31 -4.35 4.22 12.97
CA ASN A 31 -5.24 5.34 13.24
C ASN A 31 -5.74 5.37 14.69
N ILE A 32 -6.12 4.22 15.23
CA ILE A 32 -6.61 4.11 16.63
C ILE A 32 -5.49 4.45 17.61
N ILE A 33 -4.32 3.80 17.48
CA ILE A 33 -3.19 4.02 18.39
C ILE A 33 -2.68 5.46 18.30
N THR A 34 -2.58 6.01 17.09
CA THR A 34 -2.17 7.40 16.87
C THR A 34 -3.17 8.38 17.50
N LYS A 35 -4.49 8.13 17.38
CA LYS A 35 -5.51 8.97 18.04
C LYS A 35 -5.34 8.99 19.55
N VAL A 36 -5.08 7.84 20.16
CA VAL A 36 -4.80 7.74 21.61
C VAL A 36 -3.56 8.55 21.98
N SER A 37 -2.46 8.43 21.23
CA SER A 37 -1.21 9.15 21.47
C SER A 37 -1.37 10.67 21.32
N LEU A 38 -2.05 11.14 20.27
CA LEU A 38 -2.32 12.58 20.08
C LEU A 38 -3.21 13.15 21.18
N ASN A 39 -4.20 12.39 21.65
CA ASN A 39 -5.05 12.77 22.79
C ASN A 39 -4.25 12.82 24.12
N SER A 40 -3.14 12.10 24.22
CA SER A 40 -2.21 12.14 25.35
C SER A 40 -1.23 13.34 25.27
N GLY A 41 -1.39 14.23 24.26
CA GLY A 41 -0.61 15.46 24.13
C GLY A 41 0.66 15.34 23.29
N MET A 42 0.87 14.25 22.57
CA MET A 42 2.01 14.13 21.67
C MET A 42 1.92 15.11 20.50
N SER A 43 3.04 15.80 20.18
CA SER A 43 3.13 16.63 19.01
C SER A 43 3.09 15.77 17.75
N HIS A 44 2.18 16.11 16.81
CA HIS A 44 2.08 15.38 15.54
C HIS A 44 3.33 15.52 14.67
N TYR A 45 4.05 16.66 14.74
CA TYR A 45 5.31 16.85 14.03
C TYR A 45 6.36 15.85 14.50
N VAL A 46 6.51 15.72 15.80
CA VAL A 46 7.47 14.79 16.42
C VAL A 46 7.08 13.34 16.11
N LEU A 47 5.78 13.01 16.16
CA LEU A 47 5.27 11.69 15.80
C LEU A 47 5.68 11.30 14.37
N VAL A 48 5.57 12.22 13.41
CA VAL A 48 5.95 12.00 12.01
C VAL A 48 7.45 11.69 11.89
N VAL A 49 8.32 12.42 12.62
CA VAL A 49 9.77 12.15 12.64
C VAL A 49 10.06 10.75 13.15
N TYR A 50 9.56 10.40 14.35
CA TYR A 50 9.81 9.09 14.94
C TYR A 50 9.25 7.95 14.11
N ARG A 51 8.05 8.11 13.53
CA ARG A 51 7.44 7.16 12.62
C ARG A 51 8.38 6.80 11.47
N HIS A 52 8.94 7.80 10.77
CA HIS A 52 9.80 7.55 9.63
C HIS A 52 11.21 7.11 10.03
N ALA A 53 11.70 7.53 11.20
CA ALA A 53 12.94 7.04 11.79
C ALA A 53 12.85 5.52 12.10
N PHE A 54 11.77 5.08 12.77
CA PHE A 54 11.52 3.65 13.01
C PHE A 54 11.36 2.87 11.70
N ALA A 55 10.64 3.43 10.72
CA ALA A 55 10.50 2.80 9.41
C ALA A 55 11.87 2.61 8.74
N THR A 56 12.70 3.63 8.75
CA THR A 56 14.06 3.59 8.18
C THR A 56 14.93 2.57 8.93
N ALA A 57 14.94 2.61 10.26
CA ALA A 57 15.74 1.71 11.09
C ALA A 57 15.40 0.23 10.85
N VAL A 58 14.11 -0.08 10.64
CA VAL A 58 13.67 -1.45 10.40
C VAL A 58 13.95 -1.90 8.97
N ILE A 59 13.65 -1.08 7.95
CA ILE A 59 13.73 -1.55 6.56
C ILE A 59 15.13 -1.42 5.96
N ALA A 60 15.97 -0.46 6.42
CA ALA A 60 17.29 -0.22 5.87
C ALA A 60 18.24 -1.43 5.99
N PRO A 61 18.32 -2.17 7.11
CA PRO A 61 19.14 -3.37 7.19
C PRO A 61 18.77 -4.42 6.14
N PHE A 62 17.46 -4.68 5.96
CA PHE A 62 16.98 -5.64 4.96
C PHE A 62 17.30 -5.17 3.54
N ALA A 63 17.13 -3.88 3.25
CA ALA A 63 17.45 -3.31 1.95
C ALA A 63 18.95 -3.41 1.64
N LEU A 64 19.80 -3.16 2.63
CA LEU A 64 21.26 -3.23 2.47
C LEU A 64 21.77 -4.66 2.27
N VAL A 65 21.18 -5.65 2.92
CA VAL A 65 21.59 -7.05 2.84
C VAL A 65 20.98 -7.73 1.61
N LEU A 66 19.64 -7.67 1.45
CA LEU A 66 18.93 -8.44 0.44
C LEU A 66 19.06 -7.87 -0.98
N GLU A 67 19.10 -6.54 -1.12
CA GLU A 67 19.14 -5.90 -2.43
C GLU A 67 20.53 -5.35 -2.83
N ARG A 68 21.59 -5.66 -2.08
CA ARG A 68 22.95 -5.16 -2.33
C ARG A 68 23.42 -5.41 -3.76
N LYS A 69 23.11 -6.58 -4.33
CA LYS A 69 23.56 -6.97 -5.69
C LYS A 69 22.65 -6.48 -6.80
N VAL A 70 21.39 -6.17 -6.51
CA VAL A 70 20.35 -5.83 -7.50
C VAL A 70 20.05 -4.35 -7.53
N ARG A 71 20.53 -3.60 -6.54
CA ARG A 71 20.24 -2.17 -6.38
C ARG A 71 20.85 -1.34 -7.52
N PRO A 72 20.02 -0.62 -8.31
CA PRO A 72 20.52 0.30 -9.32
C PRO A 72 21.32 1.47 -8.70
N LYS A 73 22.22 2.08 -9.45
CA LYS A 73 22.90 3.31 -9.04
C LYS A 73 21.86 4.44 -8.93
N ILE A 74 21.98 5.23 -7.87
CA ILE A 74 21.15 6.42 -7.68
C ILE A 74 21.67 7.50 -8.63
N THR A 75 20.89 7.81 -9.66
CA THR A 75 21.13 8.93 -10.57
C THR A 75 20.46 10.18 -10.03
N PHE A 76 20.89 11.36 -10.46
CA PHE A 76 20.29 12.63 -10.04
C PHE A 76 18.74 12.68 -10.26
N PRO A 77 18.17 12.22 -11.39
CA PRO A 77 16.74 12.16 -11.55
C PRO A 77 16.03 11.24 -10.54
N ILE A 78 16.63 10.09 -10.19
CA ILE A 78 16.10 9.18 -9.17
C ILE A 78 16.16 9.83 -7.79
N PHE A 79 17.30 10.48 -7.45
CA PHE A 79 17.44 11.22 -6.20
C PHE A 79 16.37 12.30 -6.07
N MET A 80 16.11 13.07 -7.13
CA MET A 80 15.06 14.10 -7.13
C MET A 80 13.66 13.49 -6.94
N GLN A 81 13.38 12.34 -7.56
CA GLN A 81 12.11 11.62 -7.34
C GLN A 81 11.97 11.14 -5.89
N LEU A 82 13.04 10.62 -5.28
CA LEU A 82 13.06 10.23 -3.87
C LEU A 82 12.84 11.42 -2.93
N PHE A 83 13.49 12.54 -3.23
CA PHE A 83 13.31 13.78 -2.48
C PHE A 83 11.86 14.27 -2.52
N VAL A 84 11.25 14.30 -3.71
CA VAL A 84 9.86 14.70 -3.88
C VAL A 84 8.90 13.70 -3.24
N LEU A 85 9.18 12.38 -3.28
CA LEU A 85 8.39 11.36 -2.58
C LEU A 85 8.42 11.58 -1.06
N GLY A 86 9.59 11.84 -0.48
CA GLY A 86 9.71 12.19 0.94
C GLY A 86 8.93 13.46 1.29
N LEU A 87 8.94 14.46 0.40
CA LEU A 87 8.21 15.71 0.61
C LEU A 87 6.68 15.51 0.52
N LEU A 88 6.19 14.79 -0.49
CA LEU A 88 4.75 14.61 -0.72
C LEU A 88 4.07 13.77 0.37
N GLY A 89 4.64 12.60 0.72
CA GLY A 89 4.03 11.70 1.69
C GLY A 89 4.30 12.13 3.15
N PRO A 90 5.52 11.95 3.67
CA PRO A 90 5.82 12.25 5.05
C PRO A 90 5.58 13.70 5.48
N VAL A 91 5.91 14.67 4.62
CA VAL A 91 5.93 16.07 5.03
C VAL A 91 4.60 16.75 4.70
N ILE A 92 4.25 16.87 3.42
CA ILE A 92 3.08 17.68 3.02
C ILE A 92 1.79 17.00 3.45
N ASP A 93 1.60 15.72 3.07
CA ASP A 93 0.36 15.02 3.39
C ASP A 93 0.10 15.01 4.90
N GLN A 94 1.02 14.50 5.69
CA GLN A 94 0.77 14.30 7.12
C GLN A 94 0.64 15.62 7.89
N ASN A 95 1.54 16.58 7.66
CA ASN A 95 1.47 17.85 8.39
C ASN A 95 0.23 18.67 8.00
N PHE A 96 -0.13 18.71 6.71
CA PHE A 96 -1.30 19.45 6.26
C PHE A 96 -2.61 18.77 6.67
N TYR A 97 -2.63 17.42 6.71
CA TYR A 97 -3.76 16.68 7.23
C TYR A 97 -4.03 17.02 8.70
N TYR A 98 -3.01 16.97 9.56
CA TYR A 98 -3.18 17.30 10.98
C TYR A 98 -3.48 18.78 11.20
N ALA A 99 -2.87 19.69 10.43
CA ALA A 99 -3.20 21.10 10.48
C ALA A 99 -4.63 21.36 10.02
N GLY A 100 -5.06 20.74 8.93
CA GLY A 100 -6.43 20.83 8.42
C GLY A 100 -7.46 20.29 9.40
N LEU A 101 -7.18 19.17 10.05
CA LEU A 101 -8.01 18.58 11.11
C LEU A 101 -8.21 19.54 12.29
N LYS A 102 -7.20 20.33 12.64
CA LYS A 102 -7.29 21.34 13.72
C LYS A 102 -8.29 22.45 13.42
N TYR A 103 -8.44 22.83 12.14
CA TYR A 103 -9.33 23.91 11.70
C TYR A 103 -10.69 23.42 11.19
N THR A 104 -10.89 22.12 11.06
CA THR A 104 -12.14 21.51 10.58
C THR A 104 -12.64 20.43 11.54
N SER A 105 -13.71 19.74 11.17
CA SER A 105 -14.22 18.60 11.93
C SER A 105 -13.53 17.30 11.54
N PRO A 106 -13.39 16.33 12.47
CA PRO A 106 -12.92 14.99 12.15
C PRO A 106 -13.72 14.31 11.05
N THR A 107 -15.04 14.53 11.03
CA THR A 107 -15.96 14.02 10.00
C THR A 107 -15.59 14.53 8.62
N PHE A 108 -15.33 15.84 8.48
CA PHE A 108 -14.93 16.45 7.21
C PHE A 108 -13.55 15.97 6.75
N SER A 109 -12.60 15.86 7.68
CA SER A 109 -11.25 15.34 7.39
C SER A 109 -11.29 13.90 6.88
N CYS A 110 -12.12 13.04 7.48
CA CYS A 110 -12.37 11.68 6.99
C CYS A 110 -13.00 11.68 5.59
N ALA A 111 -14.01 12.52 5.35
CA ALA A 111 -14.64 12.63 4.03
C ALA A 111 -13.61 13.01 2.95
N MET A 112 -12.73 13.97 3.25
CA MET A 112 -11.67 14.37 2.32
C MET A 112 -10.66 13.26 2.04
N SER A 113 -10.26 12.49 3.05
CA SER A 113 -9.37 11.33 2.86
C SER A 113 -9.98 10.25 1.96
N ASN A 114 -11.31 10.09 1.98
CA ASN A 114 -12.02 9.14 1.11
C ASN A 114 -12.09 9.59 -0.36
N MET A 115 -11.73 10.83 -0.67
CA MET A 115 -11.57 11.29 -2.06
C MET A 115 -10.29 10.76 -2.74
N LEU A 116 -9.38 10.15 -1.98
CA LEU A 116 -8.10 9.65 -2.49
C LEU A 116 -8.22 8.74 -3.74
N PRO A 117 -9.11 7.74 -3.82
CA PRO A 117 -9.23 6.91 -5.00
C PRO A 117 -9.63 7.69 -6.25
N ALA A 118 -10.56 8.66 -6.11
CA ALA A 118 -11.00 9.51 -7.19
C ALA A 118 -9.86 10.42 -7.69
N MET A 119 -9.15 11.08 -6.76
CA MET A 119 -8.01 11.94 -7.10
C MET A 119 -6.89 11.14 -7.77
N THR A 120 -6.55 9.97 -7.23
CA THR A 120 -5.55 9.09 -7.83
C THR A 120 -5.95 8.62 -9.23
N PHE A 121 -7.24 8.30 -9.44
CA PHE A 121 -7.74 7.90 -10.75
C PHE A 121 -7.61 9.04 -11.77
N VAL A 122 -8.04 10.26 -11.42
CA VAL A 122 -7.91 11.43 -12.28
C VAL A 122 -6.45 11.71 -12.62
N MET A 123 -5.57 11.70 -11.62
CA MET A 123 -4.13 11.91 -11.83
C MET A 123 -3.49 10.80 -12.67
N ALA A 124 -3.90 9.54 -12.48
CA ALA A 124 -3.41 8.42 -13.29
C ALA A 124 -3.81 8.58 -14.76
N VAL A 125 -5.00 9.10 -15.05
CA VAL A 125 -5.45 9.42 -16.41
C VAL A 125 -4.63 10.58 -16.99
N LEU A 126 -4.45 11.67 -16.23
CA LEU A 126 -3.63 12.82 -16.66
C LEU A 126 -2.18 12.43 -16.94
N CYS A 127 -1.60 11.57 -16.10
CA CYS A 127 -0.24 11.04 -16.29
C CYS A 127 -0.16 9.91 -17.33
N ARG A 128 -1.24 9.62 -18.07
CA ARG A 128 -1.34 8.56 -19.08
C ARG A 128 -0.98 7.16 -18.56
N MET A 129 -1.14 6.94 -17.26
CA MET A 129 -0.96 5.62 -16.64
C MET A 129 -2.21 4.75 -16.78
N GLU A 130 -3.38 5.38 -16.92
CA GLU A 130 -4.68 4.75 -17.17
C GLU A 130 -5.24 5.23 -18.52
N LYS A 131 -5.74 4.30 -19.31
CA LYS A 131 -6.47 4.62 -20.55
C LYS A 131 -7.96 4.78 -20.22
N LEU A 132 -8.50 5.95 -20.48
CA LEU A 132 -9.92 6.24 -20.31
C LEU A 132 -10.64 6.02 -21.66
N ASP A 133 -11.23 4.85 -21.83
CA ASP A 133 -12.09 4.54 -22.98
C ASP A 133 -13.50 4.26 -22.46
N MET A 134 -14.34 5.31 -22.45
CA MET A 134 -15.72 5.21 -21.94
C MET A 134 -16.62 4.30 -22.75
N LYS A 135 -16.21 3.87 -23.94
CA LYS A 135 -16.95 2.87 -24.74
C LYS A 135 -16.80 1.45 -24.17
N LYS A 136 -15.74 1.20 -23.39
CA LYS A 136 -15.50 -0.10 -22.78
C LYS A 136 -16.14 -0.21 -21.40
N VAL A 137 -16.96 -1.23 -21.19
CA VAL A 137 -17.69 -1.49 -19.92
C VAL A 137 -16.73 -1.54 -18.71
N ARG A 138 -15.50 -2.06 -18.89
CA ARG A 138 -14.47 -2.08 -17.84
C ARG A 138 -14.08 -0.68 -17.35
N CYS A 139 -14.07 0.30 -18.28
CA CYS A 139 -13.71 1.67 -17.92
C CYS A 139 -14.88 2.36 -17.22
N GLN A 140 -16.11 2.14 -17.70
CA GLN A 140 -17.33 2.61 -17.04
C GLN A 140 -17.42 2.06 -15.61
N ALA A 141 -17.15 0.76 -15.40
CA ALA A 141 -17.16 0.14 -14.08
C ALA A 141 -16.14 0.76 -13.13
N LYS A 142 -14.94 1.13 -13.59
CA LYS A 142 -13.94 1.85 -12.77
C LYS A 142 -14.42 3.24 -12.35
N VAL A 143 -14.98 3.99 -13.29
CA VAL A 143 -15.48 5.35 -13.03
C VAL A 143 -16.68 5.30 -12.09
N VAL A 144 -17.71 4.54 -12.44
CA VAL A 144 -18.93 4.39 -11.62
C VAL A 144 -18.59 3.82 -10.24
N GLY A 145 -17.76 2.77 -10.18
CA GLY A 145 -17.33 2.20 -8.92
C GLY A 145 -16.59 3.19 -8.03
N THR A 146 -15.73 4.04 -8.60
CA THR A 146 -15.04 5.11 -7.85
C THR A 146 -16.05 6.13 -7.31
N ILE A 147 -17.01 6.58 -8.12
CA ILE A 147 -18.06 7.53 -7.69
C ILE A 147 -18.90 6.93 -6.57
N VAL A 148 -19.33 5.66 -6.72
CA VAL A 148 -20.14 4.95 -5.69
C VAL A 148 -19.34 4.78 -4.39
N THR A 149 -18.06 4.43 -4.47
CA THR A 149 -17.20 4.28 -3.29
C THR A 149 -17.04 5.59 -2.54
N VAL A 150 -16.77 6.68 -3.26
CA VAL A 150 -16.64 8.01 -2.68
C VAL A 150 -17.98 8.49 -2.09
N GLY A 151 -19.08 8.30 -2.82
CA GLY A 151 -20.42 8.62 -2.35
C GLY A 151 -20.81 7.85 -1.08
N GLY A 152 -20.48 6.55 -1.02
CA GLY A 152 -20.68 5.72 0.17
C GLY A 152 -19.86 6.20 1.37
N ALA A 153 -18.60 6.56 1.15
CA ALA A 153 -17.74 7.10 2.20
C ALA A 153 -18.22 8.48 2.70
N MET A 154 -18.70 9.34 1.79
CA MET A 154 -19.32 10.61 2.15
C MET A 154 -20.61 10.39 2.95
N LEU A 155 -21.49 9.45 2.52
CA LEU A 155 -22.71 9.11 3.24
C LEU A 155 -22.39 8.64 4.66
N MET A 156 -21.39 7.77 4.82
CA MET A 156 -20.94 7.26 6.12
C MET A 156 -20.48 8.38 7.06
N THR A 157 -19.86 9.43 6.53
CA THR A 157 -19.32 10.54 7.35
C THR A 157 -20.36 11.63 7.65
N VAL A 158 -21.21 11.98 6.69
CA VAL A 158 -22.14 13.12 6.77
C VAL A 158 -23.48 12.70 7.37
N TYR A 159 -24.02 11.56 6.95
CA TYR A 159 -25.32 11.08 7.41
C TYR A 159 -25.19 10.11 8.56
N LYS A 160 -25.54 10.51 9.76
CA LYS A 160 -25.52 9.65 10.94
C LYS A 160 -26.76 8.75 11.03
N GLY A 161 -27.96 9.32 10.94
CA GLY A 161 -29.24 8.57 11.15
C GLY A 161 -29.38 8.04 12.58
N HIS A 162 -30.18 7.00 12.79
CA HIS A 162 -30.40 6.38 14.10
C HIS A 162 -29.19 5.59 14.57
N VAL A 163 -28.97 5.57 15.91
CA VAL A 163 -27.96 4.74 16.56
C VAL A 163 -28.41 3.28 16.55
N ILE A 164 -27.54 2.41 16.08
CA ILE A 164 -27.77 0.97 16.16
C ILE A 164 -27.17 0.49 17.49
N ASN A 165 -28.05 0.05 18.41
CA ASN A 165 -27.62 -0.55 19.67
C ASN A 165 -27.11 -1.97 19.41
N MET A 166 -25.80 -2.14 19.38
CA MET A 166 -25.19 -3.45 19.24
C MET A 166 -25.23 -4.22 20.57
N VAL A 167 -25.39 -5.54 20.51
CA VAL A 167 -25.49 -6.42 21.67
C VAL A 167 -24.31 -6.28 22.64
N TRP A 168 -23.14 -5.96 22.12
CA TRP A 168 -21.90 -5.75 22.93
C TRP A 168 -21.77 -4.36 23.54
N SER A 169 -22.56 -3.38 23.13
CA SER A 169 -22.50 -2.02 23.73
C SER A 169 -22.81 -2.02 25.22
N ASN A 170 -23.53 -3.03 25.71
CA ASN A 170 -23.88 -3.21 27.13
C ASN A 170 -22.73 -3.80 27.96
N PHE A 171 -21.70 -4.40 27.35
CA PHE A 171 -20.57 -5.02 28.04
C PHE A 171 -19.38 -4.10 28.17
N VAL A 172 -19.28 -3.05 27.35
CA VAL A 172 -18.20 -2.07 27.43
C VAL A 172 -18.69 -0.93 28.31
N HIS A 173 -18.22 -0.87 29.57
CA HIS A 173 -18.53 0.22 30.49
C HIS A 173 -18.22 1.55 29.81
N PRO A 174 -19.12 2.55 29.88
CA PRO A 174 -18.89 3.86 29.31
C PRO A 174 -17.76 4.55 30.08
N ARG A 175 -16.53 4.40 29.62
CA ARG A 175 -15.47 5.33 29.97
C ARG A 175 -15.95 6.65 29.41
N LYS A 176 -16.32 7.59 30.31
CA LYS A 176 -16.80 8.93 29.94
C LYS A 176 -16.00 9.41 28.74
N SER A 177 -16.68 9.53 27.58
CA SER A 177 -16.11 10.22 26.43
C SER A 177 -15.74 11.61 26.93
N TYR A 178 -14.45 11.86 27.04
CA TYR A 178 -13.93 13.20 27.23
C TYR A 178 -14.19 13.93 25.90
N VAL A 179 -15.37 14.49 25.79
CA VAL A 179 -15.65 15.54 24.82
C VAL A 179 -15.00 16.77 25.42
N PRO A 180 -13.93 17.32 24.84
CA PRO A 180 -13.44 18.61 25.29
C PRO A 180 -14.58 19.61 25.13
N ALA A 181 -15.04 20.20 26.22
CA ALA A 181 -16.14 21.16 26.27
C ALA A 181 -15.77 22.51 25.63
N ASP A 182 -14.55 22.68 25.14
CA ASP A 182 -14.08 23.89 24.48
C ASP A 182 -13.55 23.53 23.07
N THR A 183 -14.46 23.27 22.11
CA THR A 183 -14.16 23.54 20.73
C THR A 183 -14.31 25.05 20.54
N PRO A 184 -13.23 25.83 20.30
CA PRO A 184 -13.36 27.23 19.93
C PRO A 184 -14.28 27.33 18.71
N GLU A 185 -15.20 28.28 18.74
CA GLU A 185 -16.06 28.60 17.57
C GLU A 185 -15.14 28.78 16.35
N VAL A 186 -15.13 27.79 15.47
CA VAL A 186 -14.31 27.81 14.25
C VAL A 186 -14.96 28.86 13.32
N THR A 187 -14.30 29.98 13.12
CA THR A 187 -14.76 30.98 12.18
C THR A 187 -14.81 30.43 10.76
N ASP A 188 -15.74 30.91 9.93
CA ASP A 188 -15.85 30.46 8.52
C ASP A 188 -14.53 30.57 7.75
N LYS A 189 -13.71 31.59 8.07
CA LYS A 189 -12.37 31.77 7.49
C LYS A 189 -11.40 30.65 7.88
N ASP A 190 -11.44 30.20 9.14
CA ASP A 190 -10.60 29.11 9.62
C ASP A 190 -11.02 27.77 9.03
N TRP A 191 -12.34 27.56 8.88
CA TRP A 191 -12.89 26.37 8.24
C TRP A 191 -12.47 26.27 6.77
N ALA A 192 -12.54 27.38 5.99
CA ALA A 192 -12.06 27.42 4.60
C ALA A 192 -10.56 27.11 4.51
N LYS A 193 -9.75 27.69 5.41
CA LYS A 193 -8.30 27.42 5.51
C LYS A 193 -8.03 25.94 5.78
N GLY A 194 -8.71 25.33 6.75
CA GLY A 194 -8.57 23.91 7.07
C GLY A 194 -8.98 23.02 5.91
N SER A 195 -10.05 23.36 5.20
CA SER A 195 -10.52 22.63 4.02
C SER A 195 -9.47 22.63 2.89
N ILE A 196 -8.85 23.77 2.62
CA ILE A 196 -7.77 23.90 1.62
C ILE A 196 -6.58 23.03 2.00
N LEU A 197 -6.18 23.04 3.29
CA LEU A 197 -5.08 22.20 3.77
C LEU A 197 -5.38 20.71 3.56
N LEU A 198 -6.60 20.24 3.84
CA LEU A 198 -7.01 18.86 3.62
C LEU A 198 -7.04 18.47 2.14
N ILE A 199 -7.47 19.37 1.26
CA ILE A 199 -7.43 19.16 -0.20
C ILE A 199 -5.98 19.01 -0.65
N ILE A 200 -5.08 19.89 -0.20
CA ILE A 200 -3.65 19.81 -0.54
C ILE A 200 -3.05 18.52 -0.01
N ALA A 201 -3.36 18.11 1.22
CA ALA A 201 -2.91 16.85 1.78
C ALA A 201 -3.35 15.65 0.92
N THR A 202 -4.64 15.57 0.57
CA THR A 202 -5.17 14.47 -0.24
C THR A 202 -4.55 14.44 -1.65
N LEU A 203 -4.33 15.62 -2.26
CA LEU A 203 -3.63 15.74 -3.55
C LEU A 203 -2.17 15.31 -3.44
N ALA A 204 -1.48 15.70 -2.37
CA ALA A 204 -0.10 15.30 -2.11
C ALA A 204 0.01 13.78 -1.97
N TRP A 205 -0.91 13.16 -1.24
CA TRP A 205 -0.96 11.71 -1.08
C TRP A 205 -1.28 10.97 -2.38
N ALA A 206 -2.22 11.46 -3.19
CA ALA A 206 -2.49 10.94 -4.53
C ALA A 206 -1.27 11.07 -5.44
N SER A 207 -0.59 12.22 -5.42
CA SER A 207 0.66 12.48 -6.16
C SER A 207 1.78 11.53 -5.74
N PHE A 208 1.89 11.24 -4.44
CA PHE A 208 2.83 10.26 -3.91
C PHE A 208 2.62 8.89 -4.55
N PHE A 209 1.38 8.38 -4.64
CA PHE A 209 1.09 7.09 -5.30
C PHE A 209 1.49 7.09 -6.77
N ILE A 210 1.19 8.16 -7.50
CA ILE A 210 1.53 8.27 -8.92
C ILE A 210 3.05 8.32 -9.11
N LEU A 211 3.74 9.17 -8.36
CA LEU A 211 5.19 9.31 -8.45
C LEU A 211 5.91 8.02 -8.00
N GLN A 212 5.43 7.36 -6.95
CA GLN A 212 5.95 6.07 -6.50
C GLN A 212 5.81 5.02 -7.60
N ALA A 213 4.65 4.96 -8.29
CA ALA A 213 4.45 4.04 -9.40
C ALA A 213 5.39 4.31 -10.58
N ILE A 214 5.67 5.58 -10.89
CA ILE A 214 6.64 5.97 -11.94
C ILE A 214 8.06 5.60 -11.52
N THR A 215 8.43 5.87 -10.27
CA THR A 215 9.77 5.58 -9.75
C THR A 215 10.05 4.08 -9.70
N LEU A 216 9.05 3.26 -9.32
CA LEU A 216 9.14 1.80 -9.27
C LEU A 216 9.40 1.15 -10.65
N ARG A 217 9.03 1.82 -11.75
CA ARG A 217 9.35 1.35 -13.10
C ARG A 217 10.83 1.53 -13.44
N LYS A 218 11.48 2.57 -12.87
CA LYS A 218 12.89 2.91 -13.13
C LYS A 218 13.83 2.30 -12.10
N TYR A 219 13.39 2.21 -10.85
CA TYR A 219 14.16 1.71 -9.73
C TYR A 219 13.58 0.39 -9.23
N THR A 220 14.18 -0.73 -9.64
CA THR A 220 13.63 -2.08 -9.45
C THR A 220 13.81 -2.64 -8.04
N ALA A 221 14.69 -2.07 -7.23
CA ALA A 221 14.97 -2.49 -5.85
C ALA A 221 13.93 -1.89 -4.88
N HIS A 222 12.87 -2.64 -4.59
CA HIS A 222 11.70 -2.15 -3.84
C HIS A 222 11.98 -1.85 -2.38
N LEU A 223 12.78 -2.69 -1.68
CA LEU A 223 13.15 -2.47 -0.29
C LEU A 223 14.04 -1.22 -0.16
N SER A 224 15.02 -1.08 -1.07
CA SER A 224 15.90 0.07 -1.10
C SER A 224 15.14 1.36 -1.41
N LEU A 225 14.16 1.31 -2.31
CA LEU A 225 13.29 2.45 -2.61
C LEU A 225 12.54 2.89 -1.35
N THR A 226 11.88 1.94 -0.66
CA THR A 226 11.13 2.23 0.55
C THR A 226 12.03 2.79 1.66
N ALA A 227 13.21 2.18 1.87
CA ALA A 227 14.18 2.66 2.84
C ALA A 227 14.63 4.10 2.55
N LEU A 228 14.93 4.41 1.29
CA LEU A 228 15.36 5.75 0.87
C LEU A 228 14.24 6.79 1.00
N VAL A 229 12.99 6.43 0.67
CA VAL A 229 11.84 7.33 0.86
C VAL A 229 11.60 7.61 2.35
N CYS A 230 11.66 6.59 3.21
CA CYS A 230 11.52 6.77 4.65
C CYS A 230 12.67 7.61 5.22
N PHE A 231 13.91 7.39 4.77
CA PHE A 231 15.08 8.15 5.19
C PHE A 231 14.97 9.63 4.77
N MET A 232 14.63 9.92 3.51
CA MET A 232 14.40 11.29 3.04
C MET A 232 13.25 11.95 3.79
N GLY A 233 12.16 11.19 4.02
CA GLY A 233 11.03 11.65 4.83
C GLY A 233 11.45 12.00 6.26
N THR A 234 12.32 11.21 6.89
CA THR A 234 12.86 11.50 8.24
C THR A 234 13.63 12.82 8.25
N LEU A 235 14.58 12.99 7.32
CA LEU A 235 15.40 14.21 7.25
C LEU A 235 14.56 15.46 7.04
N GLN A 236 13.62 15.39 6.10
CA GLN A 236 12.72 16.52 5.79
C GLN A 236 11.76 16.81 6.94
N SER A 237 11.21 15.77 7.58
CA SER A 237 10.33 15.95 8.75
C SER A 237 11.09 16.54 9.94
N ILE A 238 12.34 16.16 10.16
CA ILE A 238 13.21 16.80 11.18
C ILE A 238 13.31 18.29 10.91
N ALA A 239 13.65 18.68 9.67
CA ALA A 239 13.77 20.10 9.30
C ALA A 239 12.48 20.88 9.56
N VAL A 240 11.32 20.32 9.16
CA VAL A 240 10.00 20.94 9.40
C VAL A 240 9.70 21.02 10.90
N THR A 241 9.96 19.95 11.66
CA THR A 241 9.68 19.92 13.09
C THR A 241 10.53 20.94 13.86
N PHE A 242 11.78 21.15 13.51
CA PHE A 242 12.60 22.19 14.13
C PHE A 242 12.06 23.61 13.89
N VAL A 243 11.42 23.85 12.75
CA VAL A 243 10.79 25.13 12.43
C VAL A 243 9.44 25.31 13.14
N MET A 244 8.66 24.23 13.28
CA MET A 244 7.29 24.32 13.75
C MET A 244 7.13 24.05 15.24
N GLU A 245 8.01 23.22 15.85
CA GLU A 245 7.94 22.83 17.25
C GLU A 245 9.12 23.39 18.03
N HIS A 246 8.85 24.40 18.83
CA HIS A 246 9.90 25.12 19.59
C HIS A 246 10.13 24.53 21.00
N LYS A 247 9.26 23.61 21.44
CA LYS A 247 9.34 23.02 22.78
C LYS A 247 10.26 21.80 22.76
N SER A 248 11.42 21.87 23.43
CA SER A 248 12.32 20.72 23.56
C SER A 248 11.67 19.53 24.26
N SER A 249 10.72 19.77 25.17
CA SER A 249 9.98 18.70 25.87
C SER A 249 9.10 17.86 24.95
N ALA A 250 8.71 18.38 23.77
CA ALA A 250 7.94 17.62 22.79
C ALA A 250 8.71 16.42 22.19
N TRP A 251 10.06 16.50 22.20
CA TRP A 251 10.94 15.45 21.69
C TRP A 251 11.18 14.30 22.69
N THR A 252 10.78 14.47 23.95
CA THR A 252 10.96 13.41 24.95
C THR A 252 9.90 12.33 24.75
N ILE A 253 10.32 11.11 24.47
CA ILE A 253 9.46 9.93 24.39
C ILE A 253 9.85 8.98 25.53
N GLY A 254 8.88 8.65 26.42
CA GLY A 254 9.00 7.62 27.43
C GLY A 254 8.63 6.24 26.87
N TRP A 255 8.68 5.23 27.73
CA TRP A 255 8.14 3.88 27.43
C TRP A 255 6.61 3.89 27.64
N ASP A 256 5.91 4.60 26.78
CA ASP A 256 4.49 4.87 26.86
C ASP A 256 3.74 4.58 25.55
N THR A 257 2.46 4.93 25.51
CA THR A 257 1.63 4.81 24.31
C THR A 257 2.16 5.61 23.12
N ASN A 258 2.94 6.68 23.36
CA ASN A 258 3.52 7.52 22.30
C ASN A 258 4.62 6.78 21.56
N LEU A 259 5.50 6.07 22.28
CA LEU A 259 6.51 5.21 21.67
C LEU A 259 5.85 4.07 20.88
N LEU A 260 4.82 3.44 21.46
CA LEU A 260 4.08 2.38 20.78
C LEU A 260 3.44 2.89 19.49
N ALA A 261 2.83 4.08 19.52
CA ALA A 261 2.22 4.70 18.35
C ALA A 261 3.26 5.00 17.24
N ALA A 262 4.40 5.58 17.62
CA ALA A 262 5.47 5.88 16.70
C ALA A 262 6.10 4.62 16.08
N ALA A 263 6.40 3.61 16.91
CA ALA A 263 6.97 2.35 16.46
C ALA A 263 5.99 1.56 15.57
N TYR A 264 4.73 1.41 15.98
CA TYR A 264 3.71 0.73 15.18
C TYR A 264 3.48 1.44 13.84
N ALA A 265 3.31 2.77 13.85
CA ALA A 265 3.13 3.55 12.64
C ALA A 265 4.36 3.45 11.72
N GLY A 266 5.57 3.46 12.25
CA GLY A 266 6.81 3.31 11.49
C GLY A 266 6.94 1.92 10.88
N ILE A 267 6.83 0.88 11.68
CA ILE A 267 7.05 -0.50 11.26
C ILE A 267 5.94 -0.98 10.33
N VAL A 268 4.69 -0.86 10.77
CA VAL A 268 3.54 -1.42 10.04
C VAL A 268 3.14 -0.52 8.86
N SER A 269 2.94 0.78 9.10
CA SER A 269 2.31 1.65 8.11
C SER A 269 3.30 2.37 7.18
N SER A 270 4.55 2.55 7.57
CA SER A 270 5.55 3.19 6.70
C SER A 270 6.57 2.21 6.13
N SER A 271 6.99 1.18 6.87
CA SER A 271 7.94 0.19 6.38
C SER A 271 7.24 -0.92 5.59
N ILE A 272 6.47 -1.77 6.26
CA ILE A 272 5.82 -2.94 5.65
C ILE A 272 4.81 -2.50 4.60
N ALA A 273 3.95 -1.53 4.93
CA ALA A 273 2.88 -1.11 4.04
C ALA A 273 3.43 -0.47 2.75
N TYR A 274 4.40 0.44 2.82
CA TYR A 274 4.97 1.06 1.62
C TYR A 274 5.65 0.03 0.72
N TYR A 275 6.33 -0.95 1.31
CA TYR A 275 6.95 -2.03 0.55
C TYR A 275 5.91 -2.91 -0.16
N VAL A 276 4.95 -3.46 0.59
CA VAL A 276 3.90 -4.35 0.03
C VAL A 276 3.04 -3.60 -0.98
N GLN A 277 2.66 -2.36 -0.67
CA GLN A 277 1.93 -1.45 -1.56
C GLN A 277 2.70 -1.21 -2.87
N GLY A 278 4.01 -0.97 -2.78
CA GLY A 278 4.89 -0.82 -3.94
C GLY A 278 4.92 -2.08 -4.82
N LEU A 279 5.00 -3.27 -4.22
CA LEU A 279 4.95 -4.55 -4.96
C LEU A 279 3.62 -4.73 -5.71
N VAL A 280 2.50 -4.45 -5.04
CA VAL A 280 1.17 -4.55 -5.66
C VAL A 280 1.00 -3.48 -6.74
N MET A 281 1.45 -2.26 -6.47
CA MET A 281 1.38 -1.12 -7.39
C MET A 281 2.14 -1.38 -8.70
N LYS A 282 3.31 -2.02 -8.64
CA LYS A 282 4.07 -2.40 -9.84
C LYS A 282 3.28 -3.34 -10.75
N LYS A 283 2.52 -4.29 -10.17
CA LYS A 283 1.75 -5.30 -10.89
C LYS A 283 0.38 -4.79 -11.36
N ARG A 284 -0.34 -4.04 -10.52
CA ARG A 284 -1.75 -3.68 -10.69
C ARG A 284 -2.01 -2.18 -10.90
N GLY A 285 -0.99 -1.36 -10.70
CA GLY A 285 -1.06 0.10 -10.82
C GLY A 285 -1.57 0.82 -9.58
N PRO A 286 -1.44 2.18 -9.53
CA PRO A 286 -1.77 2.99 -8.35
C PRO A 286 -3.28 3.02 -8.06
N VAL A 287 -4.13 3.05 -9.09
CA VAL A 287 -5.59 3.07 -8.93
C VAL A 287 -6.11 1.81 -8.22
N PHE A 288 -5.52 0.63 -8.49
CA PHE A 288 -5.88 -0.60 -7.79
C PHE A 288 -5.56 -0.50 -6.29
N VAL A 289 -4.40 0.03 -5.94
CA VAL A 289 -3.95 0.16 -4.55
C VAL A 289 -4.85 1.13 -3.77
N THR A 290 -5.09 2.31 -4.32
CA THR A 290 -5.88 3.35 -3.64
C THR A 290 -7.37 3.02 -3.56
N ALA A 291 -7.90 2.16 -4.44
CA ALA A 291 -9.29 1.71 -4.38
C ALA A 291 -9.66 1.05 -3.04
N PHE A 292 -8.69 0.44 -2.34
CA PHE A 292 -8.92 -0.18 -1.03
C PHE A 292 -8.95 0.83 0.14
N SER A 293 -8.54 2.08 -0.05
CA SER A 293 -8.46 3.06 1.05
C SER A 293 -9.77 3.26 1.82
N PRO A 294 -10.95 3.34 1.19
CA PRO A 294 -12.21 3.48 1.92
C PRO A 294 -12.57 2.26 2.80
N LEU A 295 -12.00 1.08 2.51
CA LEU A 295 -12.18 -0.11 3.34
C LEU A 295 -11.59 0.08 4.74
N MET A 296 -10.48 0.84 4.86
CA MET A 296 -9.89 1.20 6.15
C MET A 296 -10.92 1.90 7.05
N MET A 297 -11.74 2.78 6.49
CA MET A 297 -12.77 3.50 7.26
C MET A 297 -13.81 2.55 7.86
N ILE A 298 -14.23 1.54 7.11
CA ILE A 298 -15.14 0.50 7.62
C ILE A 298 -14.50 -0.25 8.79
N ILE A 299 -13.23 -0.63 8.62
CA ILE A 299 -12.47 -1.35 9.65
C ILE A 299 -12.30 -0.48 10.90
N VAL A 300 -11.96 0.82 10.74
CA VAL A 300 -11.83 1.77 11.86
C VAL A 300 -13.16 1.93 12.58
N ALA A 301 -14.29 2.03 11.87
CA ALA A 301 -15.61 2.15 12.48
C ALA A 301 -15.96 0.90 13.33
N ILE A 302 -15.68 -0.28 12.80
CA ILE A 302 -15.89 -1.54 13.52
C ILE A 302 -14.95 -1.61 14.75
N MET A 303 -13.65 -1.41 14.55
CA MET A 303 -12.67 -1.48 15.66
C MET A 303 -12.94 -0.39 16.71
N GLY A 304 -13.31 0.82 16.30
CA GLY A 304 -13.67 1.92 17.18
C GLY A 304 -14.89 1.61 18.04
N SER A 305 -15.87 0.91 17.48
CA SER A 305 -17.03 0.45 18.24
C SER A 305 -16.66 -0.55 19.33
N PHE A 306 -15.69 -1.44 19.09
CA PHE A 306 -15.23 -2.40 20.10
C PHE A 306 -14.25 -1.80 21.11
N ILE A 307 -13.29 -0.97 20.67
CA ILE A 307 -12.17 -0.51 21.50
C ILE A 307 -12.51 0.81 22.20
N LEU A 308 -13.19 1.73 21.49
CA LEU A 308 -13.49 3.08 21.97
C LEU A 308 -14.97 3.25 22.38
N ALA A 309 -15.77 2.18 22.31
CA ALA A 309 -17.21 2.19 22.55
C ALA A 309 -17.95 3.26 21.70
N GLU A 310 -17.49 3.52 20.47
CA GLU A 310 -18.11 4.44 19.54
C GLU A 310 -19.47 3.89 19.06
N LYS A 311 -20.47 4.76 18.96
CA LYS A 311 -21.81 4.38 18.52
C LYS A 311 -21.82 4.16 17.00
N ILE A 312 -22.36 3.04 16.55
CA ILE A 312 -22.58 2.77 15.14
C ILE A 312 -23.93 3.39 14.71
N TYR A 313 -23.92 4.08 13.59
CA TYR A 313 -25.08 4.75 13.02
C TYR A 313 -25.56 4.03 11.75
N VAL A 314 -26.86 4.14 11.44
CA VAL A 314 -27.46 3.57 10.22
C VAL A 314 -26.75 4.09 8.97
N GLY A 315 -26.43 5.38 8.94
CA GLY A 315 -25.68 5.98 7.83
C GLY A 315 -24.32 5.34 7.63
N GLY A 316 -23.65 4.94 8.73
CA GLY A 316 -22.38 4.21 8.70
C GLY A 316 -22.52 2.85 7.99
N VAL A 317 -23.57 2.10 8.29
CA VAL A 317 -23.82 0.79 7.68
C VAL A 317 -24.19 0.92 6.19
N LEU A 318 -25.07 1.86 5.85
CA LEU A 318 -25.45 2.12 4.45
C LEU A 318 -24.23 2.56 3.62
N GLY A 319 -23.43 3.47 4.17
CA GLY A 319 -22.20 3.92 3.54
C GLY A 319 -21.21 2.79 3.33
N ALA A 320 -21.05 1.88 4.33
CA ALA A 320 -20.19 0.71 4.23
C ALA A 320 -20.62 -0.23 3.09
N VAL A 321 -21.93 -0.49 2.95
CA VAL A 321 -22.47 -1.31 1.84
C VAL A 321 -22.13 -0.67 0.48
N LEU A 322 -22.34 0.63 0.32
CA LEU A 322 -22.01 1.36 -0.91
C LEU A 322 -20.51 1.29 -1.22
N ILE A 323 -19.65 1.46 -0.21
CA ILE A 323 -18.19 1.34 -0.36
C ILE A 323 -17.83 -0.04 -0.90
N VAL A 324 -18.39 -1.11 -0.35
CA VAL A 324 -18.10 -2.49 -0.81
C VAL A 324 -18.57 -2.71 -2.25
N ILE A 325 -19.76 -2.24 -2.61
CA ILE A 325 -20.29 -2.33 -3.98
C ILE A 325 -19.40 -1.56 -4.96
N GLY A 326 -19.04 -0.32 -4.62
CA GLY A 326 -18.17 0.50 -5.44
C GLY A 326 -16.77 -0.08 -5.60
N LEU A 327 -16.17 -0.57 -4.51
CA LEU A 327 -14.88 -1.27 -4.52
C LEU A 327 -14.93 -2.50 -5.43
N TYR A 328 -15.96 -3.33 -5.31
CA TYR A 328 -16.15 -4.49 -6.18
C TYR A 328 -16.19 -4.09 -7.66
N SER A 329 -16.92 -3.03 -8.01
CA SER A 329 -16.99 -2.50 -9.39
C SER A 329 -15.61 -2.07 -9.92
N VAL A 330 -14.84 -1.34 -9.12
CA VAL A 330 -13.48 -0.90 -9.51
C VAL A 330 -12.57 -2.11 -9.72
N LEU A 331 -12.58 -3.05 -8.78
CA LEU A 331 -11.73 -4.25 -8.83
C LEU A 331 -12.10 -5.16 -10.00
N TRP A 332 -13.41 -5.30 -10.30
CA TRP A 332 -13.88 -6.03 -11.46
C TRP A 332 -13.40 -5.38 -12.78
N GLY A 333 -13.52 -4.05 -12.89
CA GLY A 333 -13.02 -3.31 -14.05
C GLY A 333 -11.51 -3.48 -14.24
N LYS A 334 -10.72 -3.45 -13.14
CA LYS A 334 -9.29 -3.69 -13.15
C LYS A 334 -8.91 -5.14 -13.46
N TYR A 335 -9.67 -6.10 -12.94
CA TYR A 335 -9.47 -7.51 -13.25
C TYR A 335 -9.67 -7.78 -14.76
N LYS A 336 -10.75 -7.24 -15.35
CA LYS A 336 -11.03 -7.38 -16.77
C LYS A 336 -9.94 -6.74 -17.63
N GLU A 337 -9.45 -5.56 -17.25
CA GLU A 337 -8.33 -4.91 -17.92
C GLU A 337 -7.05 -5.76 -17.87
N TYR A 338 -6.75 -6.34 -16.71
CA TYR A 338 -5.59 -7.21 -16.55
C TYR A 338 -5.68 -8.46 -17.42
N LYS A 339 -6.84 -9.11 -17.43
CA LYS A 339 -7.07 -10.32 -18.23
C LYS A 339 -6.99 -10.06 -19.73
N GLU A 340 -7.45 -8.88 -20.20
CA GLU A 340 -7.31 -8.52 -21.62
C GLU A 340 -5.83 -8.29 -21.99
N LYS A 341 -5.05 -7.63 -21.13
CA LYS A 341 -3.60 -7.47 -21.36
C LYS A 341 -2.86 -8.82 -21.36
N GLU A 342 -3.21 -9.71 -20.45
CA GLU A 342 -2.66 -11.07 -20.40
C GLU A 342 -2.98 -11.86 -21.69
N ALA A 343 -4.19 -11.67 -22.25
CA ALA A 343 -4.58 -12.29 -23.51
C ALA A 343 -3.89 -11.66 -24.75
N GLU A 344 -3.59 -10.35 -24.71
CA GLU A 344 -2.85 -9.65 -25.76
C GLU A 344 -1.35 -10.02 -25.76
N GLU A 345 -0.77 -10.40 -24.62
CA GLU A 345 0.63 -10.82 -24.47
C GLU A 345 0.87 -12.27 -24.92
N ILE A 346 -0.18 -13.10 -25.05
CA ILE A 346 -0.06 -14.46 -25.62
C ILE A 346 0.06 -14.29 -27.14
N PRO A 347 1.19 -14.69 -27.79
CA PRO A 347 1.32 -14.61 -29.22
C PRO A 347 0.21 -15.43 -29.87
N GLU A 348 -0.52 -14.84 -30.86
CA GLU A 348 -1.42 -15.64 -31.68
C GLU A 348 -0.63 -16.82 -32.27
N PRO A 349 -1.16 -18.06 -32.18
CA PRO A 349 -0.53 -19.17 -32.88
C PRO A 349 -0.45 -18.78 -34.35
N VAL A 350 0.78 -18.76 -34.88
CA VAL A 350 1.07 -18.45 -36.29
C VAL A 350 0.10 -19.26 -37.11
N LYS A 351 -0.85 -18.60 -37.78
CA LYS A 351 -1.69 -19.23 -38.78
C LYS A 351 -0.80 -19.62 -39.97
N LEU A 352 -0.06 -20.71 -39.82
CA LEU A 352 0.56 -21.36 -40.94
C LEU A 352 -0.57 -21.90 -41.81
N GLY A 353 -0.76 -21.35 -42.98
CA GLY A 353 -1.66 -21.87 -43.99
C GLY A 353 -1.20 -23.26 -44.40
N ILE A 354 -1.72 -24.29 -43.78
CA ILE A 354 -1.51 -25.68 -44.19
C ILE A 354 -2.81 -26.18 -44.79
N THR A 355 -2.83 -26.17 -46.10
CA THR A 355 -3.77 -26.93 -46.92
C THR A 355 -3.31 -28.40 -46.85
N GLY A 356 -4.08 -29.30 -46.27
CA GLY A 356 -3.93 -30.76 -46.43
C GLY A 356 -3.57 -31.57 -45.19
N ASN A 357 -4.44 -32.43 -44.87
CA ASN A 357 -4.41 -33.80 -44.29
C ASN A 357 -3.41 -34.25 -43.16
N ASN A 358 -2.78 -33.40 -42.38
CA ASN A 358 -1.95 -33.84 -41.26
C ASN A 358 -2.25 -33.09 -39.94
N LYS A 359 -3.51 -33.03 -39.53
CA LYS A 359 -3.96 -32.27 -38.34
C LYS A 359 -3.63 -32.89 -36.99
N THR A 360 -3.36 -34.21 -36.93
CA THR A 360 -3.25 -34.90 -35.65
C THR A 360 -1.82 -34.94 -35.10
N MET A 361 -0.81 -35.02 -35.93
CA MET A 361 0.60 -35.07 -35.47
C MET A 361 1.19 -33.73 -35.03
N MET A 362 0.71 -32.59 -35.59
CA MET A 362 1.25 -31.26 -35.20
C MET A 362 0.70 -30.68 -33.90
N ILE A 363 -0.42 -31.19 -33.38
CA ILE A 363 -0.98 -30.70 -32.11
C ILE A 363 -0.17 -31.23 -30.92
N GLU A 364 0.33 -32.46 -30.98
CA GLU A 364 1.18 -33.02 -29.93
C GLU A 364 2.56 -32.33 -29.86
N ASP A 365 3.16 -31.96 -30.99
CA ASP A 365 4.46 -31.27 -31.03
C ASP A 365 4.37 -29.80 -30.57
N ILE A 366 3.24 -29.14 -30.77
CA ILE A 366 3.01 -27.76 -30.29
C ILE A 366 2.74 -27.75 -28.78
N GLU A 367 2.03 -28.73 -28.23
CA GLU A 367 1.86 -28.89 -26.78
C GLU A 367 3.18 -29.26 -26.09
N ALA A 368 4.01 -30.13 -26.69
CA ALA A 368 5.32 -30.48 -26.17
C ALA A 368 6.29 -29.28 -26.14
N ASN A 369 6.35 -28.48 -27.22
CA ASN A 369 7.20 -27.27 -27.28
C ASN A 369 6.72 -26.17 -26.33
N ASN A 370 5.42 -25.96 -26.18
CA ASN A 370 4.91 -25.01 -25.20
C ASN A 370 5.21 -25.42 -23.75
N VAL A 371 5.18 -26.72 -23.43
CA VAL A 371 5.57 -27.25 -22.13
C VAL A 371 7.06 -27.04 -21.86
N GLU A 372 7.94 -27.16 -22.85
CA GLU A 372 9.37 -26.88 -22.69
C GLU A 372 9.69 -25.40 -22.55
N ILE A 373 9.01 -24.50 -23.26
CA ILE A 373 9.16 -23.05 -23.09
C ILE A 373 8.72 -22.62 -21.69
N TYR A 374 7.60 -23.13 -21.17
CA TYR A 374 7.16 -22.88 -19.82
C TYR A 374 8.11 -23.46 -18.74
N LYS A 375 8.70 -24.62 -18.98
CA LYS A 375 9.73 -25.20 -18.10
C LYS A 375 11.01 -24.37 -18.07
N ASN A 376 11.45 -23.84 -19.19
CA ASN A 376 12.65 -23.01 -19.28
C ASN A 376 12.47 -21.64 -18.65
N GLU A 377 11.30 -21.02 -18.75
CA GLU A 377 11.02 -19.76 -18.05
C GLU A 377 10.87 -19.94 -16.54
N THR A 378 10.25 -21.05 -16.09
CA THR A 378 10.13 -21.36 -14.65
C THR A 378 11.49 -21.66 -14.03
N ASN A 379 12.38 -22.33 -14.74
CA ASN A 379 13.75 -22.59 -14.27
C ASN A 379 14.62 -21.32 -14.23
N LYS A 380 14.36 -20.34 -15.09
CA LYS A 380 15.07 -19.06 -15.08
C LYS A 380 14.66 -18.14 -13.91
N VAL A 381 13.46 -18.34 -13.36
CA VAL A 381 12.95 -17.60 -12.20
C VAL A 381 13.34 -18.27 -10.86
N MET A 382 13.69 -19.55 -10.86
CA MET A 382 14.03 -20.33 -9.65
C MET A 382 15.53 -20.60 -9.45
N SER A 383 16.44 -19.98 -10.19
CA SER A 383 17.86 -20.03 -9.86
C SER A 383 18.23 -19.07 -8.73
N VAL A 384 17.81 -19.41 -7.54
CA VAL A 384 18.49 -18.98 -6.30
C VAL A 384 19.78 -19.81 -6.24
N PRO A 385 20.98 -19.24 -6.05
CA PRO A 385 22.19 -20.02 -5.94
C PRO A 385 22.11 -20.93 -4.71
N ALA A 386 21.99 -22.22 -4.93
CA ALA A 386 22.18 -23.22 -3.88
C ALA A 386 23.62 -23.08 -3.36
N ILE A 387 23.77 -22.97 -2.06
CA ILE A 387 25.02 -23.04 -1.34
C ILE A 387 25.67 -24.37 -1.71
N ALA A 388 26.82 -24.31 -2.38
CA ALA A 388 27.60 -25.47 -2.73
C ALA A 388 28.09 -26.16 -1.44
N ILE A 389 27.50 -27.29 -1.12
CA ILE A 389 28.03 -28.22 -0.16
C ILE A 389 29.24 -28.86 -0.84
N SER A 390 30.40 -28.74 -0.22
CA SER A 390 31.72 -29.17 -0.64
C SER A 390 31.73 -30.59 -1.17
N ALA A 391 32.25 -30.75 -2.39
CA ALA A 391 32.68 -32.05 -2.92
C ALA A 391 33.87 -32.62 -2.12
N PRO A 392 33.95 -33.94 -1.93
CA PRO A 392 35.07 -34.54 -1.22
C PRO A 392 36.38 -34.39 -2.02
N MET A 393 37.46 -34.08 -1.30
CA MET A 393 38.82 -33.96 -1.86
C MET A 393 39.26 -35.20 -2.59
N PRO A 394 39.96 -35.10 -3.73
CA PRO A 394 40.61 -36.26 -4.38
C PRO A 394 41.78 -36.73 -3.52
N GLN A 395 41.85 -38.06 -3.35
CA GLN A 395 42.95 -38.75 -2.65
C GLN A 395 44.27 -38.59 -3.43
N PRO A 396 45.42 -38.45 -2.74
CA PRO A 396 46.72 -38.36 -3.40
C PRO A 396 47.12 -39.73 -4.00
N PRO A 397 47.93 -39.75 -5.09
CA PRO A 397 48.33 -40.98 -5.75
C PRO A 397 49.23 -41.84 -4.85
N MET A 398 48.94 -43.16 -4.75
CA MET A 398 49.79 -44.13 -4.07
C MET A 398 51.13 -44.29 -4.79
N ILE A 399 52.18 -43.95 -4.09
CA ILE A 399 53.56 -44.24 -4.52
C ILE A 399 53.81 -45.73 -4.30
N ALA A 400 54.03 -46.48 -5.39
CA ALA A 400 54.43 -47.89 -5.36
C ALA A 400 55.84 -48.00 -4.79
N MET A 401 56.00 -48.59 -3.60
CA MET A 401 57.27 -48.97 -3.06
C MET A 401 57.79 -50.22 -3.83
N LYS A 402 58.94 -50.05 -4.50
CA LYS A 402 59.76 -51.17 -5.06
C LYS A 402 60.40 -51.95 -3.92
N ALA A 403 60.12 -53.26 -3.92
CA ALA A 403 60.83 -54.20 -3.05
C ALA A 403 62.30 -54.39 -3.46
N PRO A 404 63.26 -54.59 -2.53
CA PRO A 404 64.63 -54.88 -2.84
C PRO A 404 64.76 -56.33 -3.26
N LYS A 405 65.55 -56.59 -4.30
CA LYS A 405 66.02 -57.95 -4.72
C LYS A 405 67.25 -58.29 -3.94
N PRO A 406 67.51 -59.64 -3.86
CA PRO A 406 68.42 -60.27 -2.90
C PRO A 406 69.92 -60.03 -3.11
#